data_731ffd76f8bc508195bb10277b22fe02
#
_entry.id   731ffd76f8bc508195bb10277b22fe02
#
_cell.length_a   1.000
_cell.length_b   1.000
_cell.length_c   1.000
_cell.angle_alpha   90.00
_cell.angle_beta   90.00
_cell.angle_gamma   90.00
#
_symmetry.space_group_name_H-M   'P 1'
#
loop_
_entity.id
_entity.type
_entity.pdbx_description
1 polymer ?
#
loop_
_entity_poly.entity_id
_entity_poly.type
_entity_poly.pdbx_seq_one_letter_code
_entity_poly.pdbx_strand_id
1 'polypeptide(L)'
;MSDLFNEDLFTTGLTQRKATLGAEYVEKNLAAADDFTRPFQEAMTAWCWGFGWGDDAIDAKTRSMMNLTMLGALGRLQEWETHCRGALTNGVTKEQIRAIVHVIAIYCGVPMGLECFRVARIVLEEAGEL
;
A
#
# COMPACT_ATOMS: atom_id res chain seq x y z
N MET A 1 23.49 -6.72 -11.95
CA MET A 1 22.30 -6.05 -11.38
C MET A 1 22.50 -4.54 -11.43
N SER A 2 21.48 -3.80 -11.82
CA SER A 2 21.54 -2.35 -11.73
C SER A 2 21.53 -1.90 -10.27
N ASP A 3 21.95 -0.68 -10.00
CA ASP A 3 21.94 -0.10 -8.66
C ASP A 3 20.54 -0.02 -8.05
N LEU A 4 19.48 -0.10 -8.88
CA LEU A 4 18.09 -0.08 -8.43
C LEU A 4 17.69 -1.33 -7.63
N PHE A 5 18.41 -2.44 -7.77
CA PHE A 5 18.02 -3.72 -7.17
C PHE A 5 19.14 -4.30 -6.29
N ASN A 6 19.98 -3.44 -5.72
CA ASN A 6 21.07 -3.87 -4.86
C ASN A 6 20.56 -4.26 -3.45
N GLU A 7 21.43 -4.88 -2.64
CA GLU A 7 21.10 -5.33 -1.30
C GLU A 7 20.70 -4.20 -0.36
N ASP A 8 21.33 -3.02 -0.49
CA ASP A 8 21.01 -1.88 0.35
C ASP A 8 19.57 -1.40 0.11
N LEU A 9 19.15 -1.32 -1.16
CA LEU A 9 17.77 -0.99 -1.51
C LEU A 9 16.80 -2.08 -1.07
N PHE A 10 17.17 -3.34 -1.17
CA PHE A 10 16.34 -4.43 -0.68
C PHE A 10 16.14 -4.32 0.83
N THR A 11 17.20 -4.08 1.60
CA THR A 11 17.13 -3.94 3.05
C THR A 11 16.27 -2.75 3.46
N THR A 12 16.49 -1.59 2.82
CA THR A 12 15.66 -0.40 3.03
C THR A 12 14.20 -0.69 2.69
N GLY A 13 13.97 -1.33 1.56
CA GLY A 13 12.63 -1.69 1.10
C GLY A 13 11.92 -2.66 2.03
N LEU A 14 12.62 -3.63 2.54
CA LEU A 14 12.06 -4.60 3.49
C LEU A 14 11.61 -3.90 4.77
N THR A 15 12.40 -2.97 5.28
CA THR A 15 12.06 -2.17 6.45
C THR A 15 10.80 -1.33 6.21
N GLN A 16 10.74 -0.62 5.08
CA GLN A 16 9.59 0.23 4.72
C GLN A 16 8.32 -0.60 4.50
N ARG A 17 8.45 -1.73 3.79
CA ARG A 17 7.33 -2.61 3.51
C ARG A 17 6.73 -3.18 4.80
N LYS A 18 7.58 -3.64 5.72
CA LYS A 18 7.14 -4.14 7.02
C LYS A 18 6.52 -3.05 7.88
N ALA A 19 7.07 -1.84 7.87
CA ALA A 19 6.53 -0.73 8.63
C ALA A 19 5.11 -0.35 8.21
N THR A 20 4.79 -0.47 6.93
CA THR A 20 3.47 -0.12 6.38
C THR A 20 2.50 -1.29 6.40
N LEU A 21 2.92 -2.48 5.95
CA LEU A 21 2.03 -3.63 5.77
C LEU A 21 2.05 -4.61 6.95
N GLY A 22 3.00 -4.45 7.87
CA GLY A 22 3.18 -5.36 8.99
C GLY A 22 4.22 -6.45 8.69
N ALA A 23 5.06 -6.74 9.68
CA ALA A 23 6.14 -7.72 9.53
C ALA A 23 5.60 -9.12 9.21
N GLU A 24 4.53 -9.55 9.91
CA GLU A 24 3.94 -10.88 9.72
C GLU A 24 3.43 -11.07 8.29
N TYR A 25 2.69 -10.10 7.76
CA TYR A 25 2.18 -10.13 6.39
C TYR A 25 3.31 -10.23 5.37
N VAL A 26 4.35 -9.41 5.53
CA VAL A 26 5.47 -9.37 4.59
C VAL A 26 6.28 -10.67 4.65
N GLU A 27 6.57 -11.16 5.85
CA GLU A 27 7.31 -12.42 6.04
C GLU A 27 6.56 -13.61 5.45
N LYS A 28 5.23 -13.64 5.63
CA LYS A 28 4.38 -14.68 5.06
C LYS A 28 4.43 -14.66 3.53
N ASN A 29 4.34 -13.48 2.91
CA ASN A 29 4.39 -13.34 1.46
C ASN A 29 5.76 -13.74 0.90
N LEU A 30 6.84 -13.35 1.57
CA LEU A 30 8.19 -13.72 1.13
C LEU A 30 8.44 -15.22 1.30
N ALA A 31 7.94 -15.81 2.39
CA ALA A 31 8.07 -17.25 2.62
C ALA A 31 7.25 -18.08 1.60
N ALA A 32 6.13 -17.56 1.13
CA ALA A 32 5.29 -18.22 0.14
C ALA A 32 5.84 -18.09 -1.29
N ALA A 33 6.81 -17.21 -1.52
CA ALA A 33 7.42 -17.03 -2.83
C ALA A 33 8.23 -18.27 -3.23
N ASP A 34 8.01 -18.74 -4.43
CA ASP A 34 8.74 -19.86 -5.02
C ASP A 34 9.72 -19.35 -6.08
N ASP A 35 10.38 -20.28 -6.80
CA ASP A 35 11.36 -19.92 -7.82
C ASP A 35 10.74 -19.13 -8.98
N PHE A 36 9.44 -19.26 -9.20
CA PHE A 36 8.72 -18.52 -10.23
C PHE A 36 8.49 -17.07 -9.81
N THR A 37 8.14 -16.81 -8.55
CA THR A 37 7.73 -15.48 -8.08
C THR A 37 8.81 -14.73 -7.30
N ARG A 38 9.78 -15.43 -6.72
CA ARG A 38 10.79 -14.82 -5.86
C ARG A 38 11.60 -13.70 -6.53
N PRO A 39 12.08 -13.84 -7.77
CA PRO A 39 12.82 -12.75 -8.40
C PRO A 39 12.03 -11.45 -8.47
N PHE A 40 10.72 -11.53 -8.73
CA PHE A 40 9.86 -10.34 -8.74
C PHE A 40 9.64 -9.79 -7.33
N GLN A 41 9.43 -10.65 -6.34
CA GLN A 41 9.25 -10.22 -4.95
C GLN A 41 10.49 -9.46 -4.45
N GLU A 42 11.67 -9.94 -4.77
CA GLU A 42 12.92 -9.29 -4.39
C GLU A 42 13.11 -7.95 -5.14
N ALA A 43 12.89 -7.94 -6.45
CA ALA A 43 13.00 -6.72 -7.26
C ALA A 43 11.98 -5.67 -6.83
N MET A 44 10.75 -6.08 -6.58
CA MET A 44 9.67 -5.17 -6.14
C MET A 44 9.97 -4.60 -4.75
N THR A 45 10.49 -5.41 -3.85
CA THR A 45 10.88 -4.94 -2.51
C THR A 45 11.96 -3.87 -2.60
N ALA A 46 12.98 -4.09 -3.43
CA ALA A 46 14.05 -3.11 -3.62
C ALA A 46 13.56 -1.86 -4.36
N TRP A 47 12.81 -2.01 -5.42
CA TRP A 47 12.40 -0.89 -6.28
C TRP A 47 11.22 -0.12 -5.69
N CYS A 48 10.11 -0.79 -5.47
CA CYS A 48 8.90 -0.12 -4.98
C CYS A 48 9.11 0.40 -3.55
N TRP A 49 9.55 -0.47 -2.65
CA TRP A 49 9.65 -0.15 -1.23
C TRP A 49 10.98 0.47 -0.85
N GLY A 50 12.06 0.12 -1.53
CA GLY A 50 13.39 0.72 -1.28
C GLY A 50 13.54 2.06 -1.98
N PHE A 51 13.48 2.07 -3.29
CA PHE A 51 13.63 3.28 -4.09
C PHE A 51 12.43 4.23 -3.92
N GLY A 52 11.21 3.69 -4.01
CA GLY A 52 10.00 4.51 -3.94
C GLY A 52 9.68 4.96 -2.52
N TRP A 53 9.35 4.03 -1.66
CA TRP A 53 8.95 4.32 -0.27
C TRP A 53 10.11 4.76 0.62
N GLY A 54 11.33 4.43 0.25
CA GLY A 54 12.53 4.82 1.00
C GLY A 54 12.95 6.27 0.78
N ASP A 55 12.39 6.96 -0.19
CA ASP A 55 12.64 8.38 -0.41
C ASP A 55 11.84 9.20 0.61
N ASP A 56 12.55 9.95 1.46
CA ASP A 56 11.95 10.71 2.56
C ASP A 56 11.39 12.09 2.17
N ALA A 57 11.44 12.44 0.88
CA ALA A 57 10.84 13.68 0.38
C ALA A 57 9.33 13.72 0.62
N ILE A 58 8.68 12.54 0.69
CA ILE A 58 7.27 12.39 0.99
C ILE A 58 7.16 11.41 2.15
N ASP A 59 6.47 11.78 3.22
CA ASP A 59 6.32 10.91 4.38
C ASP A 59 5.41 9.70 4.10
N ALA A 60 5.45 8.70 4.98
CA ALA A 60 4.72 7.46 4.79
C ALA A 60 3.20 7.66 4.79
N LYS A 61 2.70 8.56 5.62
CA LYS A 61 1.26 8.89 5.67
C LYS A 61 0.78 9.43 4.33
N THR A 62 1.51 10.40 3.78
CA THR A 62 1.19 10.99 2.48
C THR A 62 1.28 9.96 1.36
N ARG A 63 2.30 9.09 1.38
CA ARG A 63 2.43 8.00 0.40
C ARG A 63 1.24 7.06 0.45
N SER A 64 0.77 6.71 1.63
CA SER A 64 -0.42 5.88 1.78
C SER A 64 -1.65 6.54 1.16
N MET A 65 -1.84 7.85 1.36
CA MET A 65 -2.95 8.59 0.76
C MET A 65 -2.84 8.62 -0.76
N MET A 66 -1.63 8.83 -1.29
CA MET A 66 -1.36 8.80 -2.73
C MET A 66 -1.68 7.41 -3.31
N ASN A 67 -1.25 6.35 -2.63
CA ASN A 67 -1.50 4.98 -3.08
C ASN A 67 -3.00 4.66 -3.11
N LEU A 68 -3.75 5.05 -2.10
CA LEU A 68 -5.20 4.84 -2.10
C LEU A 68 -5.86 5.55 -3.28
N THR A 69 -5.40 6.76 -3.60
CA THR A 69 -5.93 7.51 -4.72
C THR A 69 -5.61 6.83 -6.05
N MET A 70 -4.35 6.44 -6.25
CA MET A 70 -3.92 5.78 -7.49
C MET A 70 -4.58 4.41 -7.68
N LEU A 71 -4.57 3.58 -6.64
CA LEU A 71 -5.14 2.23 -6.70
C LEU A 71 -6.66 2.28 -6.90
N GLY A 72 -7.33 3.24 -6.26
CA GLY A 72 -8.76 3.47 -6.47
C GLY A 72 -9.06 3.89 -7.91
N ALA A 73 -8.28 4.82 -8.46
CA ALA A 73 -8.44 5.26 -9.84
C ALA A 73 -8.24 4.12 -10.84
N LEU A 74 -7.29 3.22 -10.55
CA LEU A 74 -6.99 2.05 -11.40
C LEU A 74 -7.94 0.88 -11.18
N GLY A 75 -8.80 0.93 -10.17
CA GLY A 75 -9.72 -0.16 -9.84
C GLY A 75 -9.04 -1.40 -9.24
N ARG A 76 -7.88 -1.22 -8.62
CA ARG A 76 -7.12 -2.31 -7.98
C ARG A 76 -7.59 -2.51 -6.54
N LEU A 77 -8.78 -3.09 -6.39
CA LEU A 77 -9.46 -3.14 -5.09
C LEU A 77 -8.79 -4.07 -4.09
N GLN A 78 -8.16 -5.15 -4.52
CA GLN A 78 -7.43 -6.05 -3.62
C GLN A 78 -6.23 -5.32 -2.99
N GLU A 79 -5.44 -4.64 -3.81
CA GLU A 79 -4.31 -3.84 -3.36
C GLU A 79 -4.78 -2.63 -2.57
N TRP A 80 -5.91 -2.04 -2.94
CA TRP A 80 -6.53 -0.94 -2.21
C TRP A 80 -6.87 -1.35 -0.79
N GLU A 81 -7.42 -2.56 -0.60
CA GLU A 81 -7.71 -3.10 0.72
C GLU A 81 -6.44 -3.21 1.56
N THR A 82 -5.39 -3.81 1.00
CA THR A 82 -4.09 -3.96 1.68
C THR A 82 -3.51 -2.61 2.07
N HIS A 83 -3.54 -1.64 1.16
CA HIS A 83 -3.01 -0.29 1.41
C HIS A 83 -3.93 0.54 2.30
N CYS A 84 -5.21 0.22 2.39
CA CYS A 84 -6.10 0.85 3.36
C CYS A 84 -5.69 0.46 4.80
N ARG A 85 -5.37 -0.82 5.02
CA ARG A 85 -4.80 -1.27 6.30
C ARG A 85 -3.47 -0.58 6.58
N GLY A 86 -2.60 -0.52 5.58
CA GLY A 86 -1.31 0.19 5.70
C GLY A 86 -1.47 1.67 5.97
N ALA A 87 -2.49 2.30 5.38
CA ALA A 87 -2.79 3.71 5.60
C ALA A 87 -3.14 3.99 7.06
N LEU A 88 -3.97 3.14 7.67
CA LEU A 88 -4.27 3.26 9.11
C LEU A 88 -3.00 3.11 9.95
N THR A 89 -2.13 2.15 9.61
CA THR A 89 -0.84 1.96 10.27
C THR A 89 0.02 3.22 10.19
N ASN A 90 0.02 3.89 9.04
CA ASN A 90 0.80 5.10 8.80
C ASN A 90 0.11 6.38 9.29
N GLY A 91 -1.01 6.27 10.00
CA GLY A 91 -1.67 7.39 10.66
C GLY A 91 -2.73 8.12 9.84
N VAL A 92 -3.13 7.57 8.69
CA VAL A 92 -4.26 8.11 7.92
C VAL A 92 -5.54 7.86 8.71
N THR A 93 -6.34 8.88 8.90
CA THR A 93 -7.58 8.78 9.68
C THR A 93 -8.75 8.29 8.83
N LYS A 94 -9.78 7.79 9.49
CA LYS A 94 -11.04 7.41 8.86
C LYS A 94 -11.61 8.55 8.02
N GLU A 95 -11.57 9.76 8.56
CA GLU A 95 -12.06 10.96 7.89
C GLU A 95 -11.25 11.29 6.64
N GLN A 96 -9.93 11.07 6.69
CA GLN A 96 -9.07 11.26 5.53
C GLN A 96 -9.32 10.19 4.47
N ILE A 97 -9.52 8.94 4.86
CA ILE A 97 -9.90 7.86 3.94
C ILE A 97 -11.21 8.21 3.24
N ARG A 98 -12.21 8.67 3.98
CA ARG A 98 -13.49 9.12 3.41
C ARG A 98 -13.29 10.23 2.38
N ALA A 99 -12.48 11.24 2.72
CA ALA A 99 -12.19 12.34 1.82
C ALA A 99 -11.48 11.88 0.53
N ILE A 100 -10.56 10.93 0.64
CA ILE A 100 -9.90 10.31 -0.52
C ILE A 100 -10.94 9.63 -1.42
N VAL A 101 -11.85 8.86 -0.83
CA VAL A 101 -12.90 8.17 -1.61
C VAL A 101 -13.82 9.17 -2.31
N HIS A 102 -14.13 10.29 -1.66
CA HIS A 102 -14.89 11.38 -2.31
C HIS A 102 -14.18 11.88 -3.57
N VAL A 103 -12.87 12.09 -3.50
CA VAL A 103 -12.08 12.56 -4.65
C VAL A 103 -12.07 11.50 -5.76
N ILE A 104 -11.91 10.23 -5.40
CA ILE A 104 -11.98 9.11 -6.36
C ILE A 104 -13.35 9.12 -7.07
N ALA A 105 -14.43 9.26 -6.32
CA ALA A 105 -15.78 9.30 -6.89
C ALA A 105 -15.97 10.46 -7.85
N ILE A 106 -15.45 11.66 -7.50
CA ILE A 106 -15.58 12.86 -8.32
C ILE A 106 -14.81 12.73 -9.65
N TYR A 107 -13.58 12.24 -9.61
CA TYR A 107 -12.71 12.23 -10.79
C TYR A 107 -12.75 10.91 -11.57
N CYS A 108 -13.13 9.80 -10.92
CA CYS A 108 -13.10 8.47 -11.52
C CYS A 108 -14.48 7.81 -11.63
N GLY A 109 -15.51 8.46 -11.11
CA GLY A 109 -16.91 8.01 -11.21
C GLY A 109 -17.44 7.44 -9.88
N VAL A 110 -18.73 7.69 -9.68
CA VAL A 110 -19.46 7.25 -8.48
C VAL A 110 -19.35 5.74 -8.25
N PRO A 111 -19.47 4.87 -9.29
CA PRO A 111 -19.36 3.43 -9.05
C PRO A 111 -18.02 3.02 -8.42
N MET A 112 -16.91 3.63 -8.81
CA MET A 112 -15.62 3.34 -8.20
C MET A 112 -15.57 3.82 -6.74
N GLY A 113 -16.13 4.99 -6.46
CA GLY A 113 -16.26 5.48 -5.09
C GLY A 113 -17.04 4.52 -4.20
N LEU A 114 -18.15 3.98 -4.69
CA LEU A 114 -18.97 3.01 -3.96
C LEU A 114 -18.19 1.73 -3.67
N GLU A 115 -17.42 1.23 -4.63
CA GLU A 115 -16.55 0.06 -4.44
C GLU A 115 -15.47 0.31 -3.38
N CYS A 116 -14.83 1.47 -3.42
CA CYS A 116 -13.84 1.84 -2.42
C CYS A 116 -14.47 1.95 -1.02
N PHE A 117 -15.67 2.52 -0.90
CA PHE A 117 -16.39 2.57 0.38
C PHE A 117 -16.70 1.18 0.91
N ARG A 118 -17.11 0.27 0.04
CA ARG A 118 -17.38 -1.12 0.43
C ARG A 118 -16.13 -1.76 1.05
N VAL A 119 -14.99 -1.61 0.40
CA VAL A 119 -13.72 -2.17 0.87
C VAL A 119 -13.23 -1.44 2.13
N ALA A 120 -13.33 -0.11 2.16
CA ALA A 120 -12.95 0.69 3.33
C ALA A 120 -13.73 0.28 4.58
N ARG A 121 -15.04 0.00 4.43
CA ARG A 121 -15.87 -0.44 5.54
C ARG A 121 -15.34 -1.72 6.16
N ILE A 122 -14.95 -2.70 5.35
CA ILE A 122 -14.38 -3.97 5.82
C ILE A 122 -13.13 -3.68 6.68
N VAL A 123 -12.23 -2.88 6.16
CA VAL A 123 -10.96 -2.56 6.85
C VAL A 123 -11.21 -1.78 8.14
N LEU A 124 -12.09 -0.80 8.10
CA LEU A 124 -12.38 0.04 9.26
C LEU A 124 -13.11 -0.73 10.36
N GLU A 125 -14.01 -1.65 10.00
CA GLU A 125 -14.66 -2.52 10.97
C GLU A 125 -13.66 -3.46 11.64
N GLU A 126 -12.74 -4.07 10.86
CA GLU A 126 -11.67 -4.90 11.43
C GLU A 126 -10.80 -4.11 12.40
N ALA A 127 -10.55 -2.85 12.12
CA ALA A 127 -9.71 -1.98 12.94
C ALA A 127 -10.44 -1.38 14.14
N GLY A 128 -11.74 -1.62 14.29
CA GLY A 128 -12.54 -1.06 15.37
C GLY A 128 -12.85 0.43 15.20
N GLU A 129 -12.72 0.96 13.97
CA GLU A 129 -12.97 2.36 13.64
C GLU A 129 -14.43 2.63 13.22
N LEU A 130 -15.16 1.57 12.94
CA LEU A 130 -16.58 1.59 12.63
C LEU A 130 -17.35 0.59 13.48
#